data_567441903562d6c41291fde4985d4b5a
#
_entry.id   567441903562d6c41291fde4985d4b5a
#
_cell.length_a   1.000
_cell.length_b   1.000
_cell.length_c   1.000
_cell.angle_alpha   90.00
_cell.angle_beta   90.00
_cell.angle_gamma   90.00
#
_symmetry.space_group_name_H-M   'P 1'
#
loop_
_entity.id
_entity.type
_entity.pdbx_description
1 polymer ?
#
loop_
_entity_poly.entity_id
_entity_poly.type
_entity_poly.pdbx_seq_one_letter_code
_entity_poly.pdbx_strand_id
1 'polypeptide(L)'
;MAASAAAPTPPGNRKTFRRTKVSAVERTAGVLIVLLLGVIGVAIVIKGHHYDPNRFVLSTSALQSTVAEVKGKSGTAGGTDVASGMSRAAAPAPAAGASEGEAGERSGSPAPAVKGEPLEIKLDGLEPMGDTEFYSADNLFEKIDGRAPAYLNFNFQQLRCRSFTVTGGGGSFVDVYEYRFDTPVDAFGMFALERDPQGAPLDFAPDGYASGMGLFFRQGTRYVQVMGSDQKAKTLELARGIAENRAKALPADNTGLDARRRLPVTGLDPKSVQYVQENAQGQAFLKDVFQATYDFAGKKLPFFVMVTTPGDAAAAWKSYLDFSGQFGGKVTTLPDTNGARIFTAQNFGTWKVIYQRDGELGGVYDCNDPEAARQFVEKLLAGEIK
;
A
#
# COMPACT_ATOMS: atom_id res chain seq x y z
N MET A 1 -60.69 64.14 -16.22
CA MET A 1 -59.94 62.99 -15.60
C MET A 1 -59.08 62.43 -16.68
N ALA A 2 -57.76 62.70 -16.66
CA ALA A 2 -56.82 62.35 -17.73
C ALA A 2 -56.11 61.02 -17.41
N ALA A 3 -56.23 60.06 -18.31
CA ALA A 3 -55.49 58.82 -18.24
C ALA A 3 -54.08 59.07 -18.82
N SER A 4 -53.07 58.81 -17.98
CA SER A 4 -51.65 58.84 -18.34
C SER A 4 -51.26 57.56 -19.12
N ALA A 5 -50.84 57.76 -20.36
CA ALA A 5 -50.30 56.66 -21.18
C ALA A 5 -48.81 56.44 -20.84
N ALA A 6 -48.47 55.23 -20.48
CA ALA A 6 -47.08 54.79 -20.24
C ALA A 6 -46.32 54.61 -21.57
N ALA A 7 -45.09 55.12 -21.62
CA ALA A 7 -44.19 55.05 -22.77
C ALA A 7 -43.61 53.62 -22.95
N PRO A 8 -43.34 53.17 -24.17
CA PRO A 8 -42.76 51.80 -24.44
C PRO A 8 -41.26 51.74 -24.14
N THR A 9 -40.88 50.65 -23.48
CA THR A 9 -39.47 50.28 -23.15
C THR A 9 -38.69 49.97 -24.43
N PRO A 10 -37.41 50.37 -24.59
CA PRO A 10 -36.62 50.10 -25.77
C PRO A 10 -36.16 48.62 -25.79
N PRO A 11 -35.96 48.04 -26.98
CA PRO A 11 -35.61 46.63 -27.13
C PRO A 11 -34.15 46.38 -26.68
N GLY A 12 -33.97 45.38 -25.84
CA GLY A 12 -32.68 44.94 -25.30
C GLY A 12 -31.72 44.45 -26.38
N ASN A 13 -30.52 44.98 -26.34
CA ASN A 13 -29.41 44.73 -27.24
C ASN A 13 -28.93 43.26 -27.09
N ARG A 14 -29.38 42.33 -27.94
CA ARG A 14 -28.87 40.96 -28.02
C ARG A 14 -27.48 40.99 -28.62
N LYS A 15 -26.44 40.81 -27.79
CA LYS A 15 -25.07 40.56 -28.23
C LYS A 15 -25.04 39.25 -29.01
N THR A 16 -24.98 39.30 -30.31
CA THR A 16 -24.72 38.16 -31.17
C THR A 16 -23.26 37.72 -30.98
N PHE A 17 -23.04 36.58 -30.36
CA PHE A 17 -21.71 35.93 -30.29
C PHE A 17 -21.26 35.61 -31.74
N ARG A 18 -20.36 36.40 -32.31
CA ARG A 18 -19.67 36.06 -33.56
C ARG A 18 -18.76 34.88 -33.25
N ARG A 19 -19.08 33.70 -33.78
CA ARG A 19 -18.16 32.54 -33.83
C ARG A 19 -16.95 32.99 -34.67
N THR A 20 -15.80 33.15 -34.02
CA THR A 20 -14.53 33.37 -34.68
C THR A 20 -14.20 32.09 -35.47
N LYS A 21 -13.97 32.22 -36.77
CA LYS A 21 -13.52 31.09 -37.62
C LYS A 21 -12.13 30.74 -37.20
N VAL A 22 -11.95 29.51 -36.66
CA VAL A 22 -10.64 28.93 -36.31
C VAL A 22 -9.76 28.91 -37.58
N SER A 23 -8.55 29.43 -37.50
CA SER A 23 -7.63 29.51 -38.63
C SER A 23 -7.22 28.10 -39.09
N ALA A 24 -6.80 27.96 -40.35
CA ALA A 24 -6.33 26.68 -40.86
C ALA A 24 -5.10 26.18 -40.05
N VAL A 25 -4.25 27.09 -39.61
CA VAL A 25 -3.06 26.81 -38.80
C VAL A 25 -3.44 26.25 -37.43
N GLU A 26 -4.46 26.82 -36.76
CA GLU A 26 -4.96 26.31 -35.45
C GLU A 26 -5.59 24.94 -35.59
N ARG A 27 -6.27 24.64 -36.69
CA ARG A 27 -6.81 23.30 -36.97
C ARG A 27 -5.72 22.25 -37.17
N THR A 28 -4.68 22.58 -37.98
CA THR A 28 -3.56 21.68 -38.19
C THR A 28 -2.74 21.47 -36.92
N ALA A 29 -2.51 22.52 -36.13
CA ALA A 29 -1.84 22.39 -34.83
C ALA A 29 -2.66 21.51 -33.85
N GLY A 30 -3.98 21.67 -33.80
CA GLY A 30 -4.86 20.83 -32.97
C GLY A 30 -4.83 19.35 -33.35
N VAL A 31 -4.85 19.06 -34.68
CA VAL A 31 -4.74 17.67 -35.16
C VAL A 31 -3.38 17.07 -34.83
N LEU A 32 -2.29 17.82 -34.98
CA LEU A 32 -0.94 17.35 -34.62
C LEU A 32 -0.80 17.03 -33.11
N ILE A 33 -1.38 17.87 -32.26
CA ILE A 33 -1.38 17.63 -30.82
C ILE A 33 -2.17 16.36 -30.47
N VAL A 34 -3.34 16.14 -31.08
CA VAL A 34 -4.13 14.92 -30.83
C VAL A 34 -3.39 13.67 -31.32
N LEU A 35 -2.72 13.74 -32.49
CA LEU A 35 -1.91 12.63 -32.98
C LEU A 35 -0.71 12.34 -32.07
N LEU A 36 -0.03 13.38 -31.59
CA LEU A 36 1.08 13.24 -30.63
C LEU A 36 0.63 12.58 -29.33
N LEU A 37 -0.50 13.02 -28.77
CA LEU A 37 -1.09 12.42 -27.58
C LEU A 37 -1.49 10.95 -27.81
N GLY A 38 -2.00 10.62 -29.00
CA GLY A 38 -2.30 9.25 -29.40
C GLY A 38 -1.04 8.38 -29.44
N VAL A 39 0.04 8.87 -30.02
CA VAL A 39 1.34 8.15 -30.05
C VAL A 39 1.90 7.93 -28.64
N ILE A 40 1.83 8.96 -27.77
CA ILE A 40 2.25 8.84 -26.37
C ILE A 40 1.39 7.81 -25.64
N GLY A 41 0.07 7.83 -25.83
CA GLY A 41 -0.85 6.86 -25.25
C GLY A 41 -0.54 5.42 -25.66
N VAL A 42 -0.31 5.19 -26.96
CA VAL A 42 0.11 3.88 -27.48
C VAL A 42 1.47 3.45 -26.91
N ALA A 43 2.44 4.36 -26.83
CA ALA A 43 3.75 4.07 -26.26
C ALA A 43 3.65 3.68 -24.77
N ILE A 44 2.78 4.34 -23.99
CA ILE A 44 2.52 4.02 -22.57
C ILE A 44 1.90 2.63 -22.47
N VAL A 45 0.91 2.29 -23.29
CA VAL A 45 0.28 0.96 -23.28
C VAL A 45 1.27 -0.13 -23.67
N ILE A 46 2.07 0.06 -24.71
CA ILE A 46 3.10 -0.91 -25.13
C ILE A 46 4.15 -1.08 -24.02
N LYS A 47 4.61 0.01 -23.41
CA LYS A 47 5.55 -0.03 -22.30
C LYS A 47 4.94 -0.66 -21.05
N GLY A 48 3.65 -0.42 -20.78
CA GLY A 48 2.91 -1.03 -19.68
C GLY A 48 2.76 -2.55 -19.85
N HIS A 49 2.58 -3.06 -21.07
CA HIS A 49 2.56 -4.51 -21.35
C HIS A 49 3.95 -5.18 -21.23
N HIS A 50 5.04 -4.41 -21.36
CA HIS A 50 6.41 -4.89 -21.13
C HIS A 50 6.94 -4.53 -19.74
N TYR A 51 6.11 -3.98 -18.85
CA TYR A 51 6.49 -3.73 -17.47
C TYR A 51 6.53 -5.05 -16.73
N ASP A 52 7.74 -5.54 -16.46
CA ASP A 52 7.96 -6.66 -15.55
C ASP A 52 8.00 -6.12 -14.11
N PRO A 53 6.96 -6.36 -13.30
CA PRO A 53 6.94 -5.92 -11.90
C PRO A 53 8.05 -6.57 -11.08
N ASN A 54 8.65 -7.68 -11.56
CA ASN A 54 9.70 -8.39 -10.88
C ASN A 54 11.10 -7.82 -11.16
N ARG A 55 11.24 -6.83 -12.03
CA ARG A 55 12.55 -6.25 -12.39
C ARG A 55 13.28 -5.61 -11.19
N PHE A 56 12.56 -5.28 -10.12
CA PHE A 56 13.11 -4.73 -8.87
C PHE A 56 13.02 -5.71 -7.70
N VAL A 57 12.52 -6.93 -7.92
CA VAL A 57 12.50 -7.99 -6.92
C VAL A 57 13.83 -8.74 -7.02
N LEU A 58 14.76 -8.44 -6.11
CA LEU A 58 15.96 -9.25 -5.93
C LEU A 58 15.51 -10.66 -5.50
N SER A 59 15.93 -11.68 -6.23
CA SER A 59 15.43 -13.04 -6.06
C SER A 59 15.65 -13.55 -4.63
N THR A 60 14.58 -13.92 -3.95
CA THR A 60 14.58 -14.48 -2.60
C THR A 60 15.34 -15.82 -2.48
N SER A 61 15.63 -16.46 -3.61
CA SER A 61 16.44 -17.69 -3.66
C SER A 61 17.85 -17.51 -3.10
N ALA A 62 18.46 -16.33 -3.24
CA ALA A 62 19.78 -16.04 -2.69
C ALA A 62 19.77 -15.95 -1.15
N LEU A 63 18.69 -15.41 -0.54
CA LEU A 63 18.54 -15.35 0.92
C LEU A 63 18.24 -16.72 1.53
N GLN A 64 17.41 -17.53 0.88
CA GLN A 64 17.09 -18.88 1.36
C GLN A 64 18.30 -19.82 1.30
N SER A 65 19.13 -19.72 0.26
CA SER A 65 20.37 -20.50 0.18
C SER A 65 21.39 -20.08 1.24
N THR A 66 21.53 -18.79 1.53
CA THR A 66 22.46 -18.28 2.55
C THR A 66 22.02 -18.66 3.97
N VAL A 67 20.72 -18.61 4.28
CA VAL A 67 20.17 -19.03 5.58
C VAL A 67 20.27 -20.55 5.78
N ALA A 68 20.06 -21.34 4.73
CA ALA A 68 20.24 -22.80 4.77
C ALA A 68 21.72 -23.17 4.90
N GLU A 69 22.62 -22.44 4.27
CA GLU A 69 24.06 -22.67 4.33
C GLU A 69 24.68 -22.28 5.67
N VAL A 70 24.20 -21.21 6.31
CA VAL A 70 24.60 -20.83 7.67
C VAL A 70 24.13 -21.87 8.71
N LYS A 71 22.93 -22.46 8.51
CA LYS A 71 22.41 -23.54 9.37
C LYS A 71 23.12 -24.88 9.15
N GLY A 72 23.77 -25.10 7.98
CA GLY A 72 24.54 -26.33 7.62
C GLY A 72 26.01 -26.28 7.97
N LYS A 73 26.60 -25.10 8.21
CA LYS A 73 28.03 -24.90 8.42
C LYS A 73 28.48 -24.74 9.87
N SER A 74 27.74 -25.25 10.85
CA SER A 74 28.34 -25.48 12.18
C SER A 74 29.12 -26.80 12.25
N GLY A 75 29.57 -27.32 11.13
CA GLY A 75 30.39 -28.54 11.06
C GLY A 75 31.32 -28.51 9.86
N THR A 76 32.62 -28.45 10.14
CA THR A 76 33.79 -28.76 9.33
C THR A 76 34.38 -27.66 8.43
N ALA A 77 35.60 -27.30 8.81
CA ALA A 77 36.56 -26.46 8.10
C ALA A 77 37.13 -27.15 6.86
N GLY A 78 37.50 -26.37 5.83
CA GLY A 78 38.35 -26.82 4.73
C GLY A 78 38.19 -25.96 3.48
N GLY A 79 39.23 -25.16 3.18
CA GLY A 79 39.34 -24.14 2.20
C GLY A 79 39.24 -24.52 0.73
N THR A 80 39.15 -23.55 -0.09
CA THR A 80 40.09 -23.09 -1.14
C THR A 80 39.39 -22.03 -2.02
N ASP A 81 40.21 -21.06 -2.41
CA ASP A 81 39.94 -19.95 -3.31
C ASP A 81 39.30 -20.26 -4.64
N VAL A 82 38.46 -19.38 -5.16
CA VAL A 82 38.58 -18.86 -6.53
C VAL A 82 38.01 -17.43 -6.57
N ALA A 83 38.88 -16.48 -6.88
CA ALA A 83 38.54 -15.11 -7.28
C ALA A 83 38.03 -15.10 -8.71
N SER A 84 37.04 -14.27 -9.02
CA SER A 84 37.09 -13.31 -10.13
C SER A 84 35.72 -12.70 -10.44
N GLY A 85 35.62 -11.39 -10.35
CA GLY A 85 35.02 -10.50 -11.34
C GLY A 85 33.50 -10.45 -11.41
N MET A 86 32.94 -9.36 -10.89
CA MET A 86 32.14 -8.46 -11.75
C MET A 86 31.63 -7.24 -10.97
N SER A 87 32.22 -6.16 -11.35
CA SER A 87 31.63 -4.84 -11.67
C SER A 87 30.46 -4.33 -10.83
N ARG A 88 30.78 -3.36 -10.07
CA ARG A 88 30.04 -2.25 -9.49
C ARG A 88 28.95 -1.73 -10.42
N ALA A 89 27.68 -1.92 -10.09
CA ALA A 89 26.58 -1.12 -10.59
C ALA A 89 26.14 -0.15 -9.48
N ALA A 90 26.61 1.08 -9.60
CA ALA A 90 26.13 2.21 -8.80
C ALA A 90 24.67 2.50 -9.18
N ALA A 91 23.88 2.83 -8.18
CA ALA A 91 22.56 3.41 -8.39
C ALA A 91 22.70 4.72 -9.19
N PRO A 92 21.83 4.98 -10.16
CA PRO A 92 21.86 6.25 -10.88
C PRO A 92 21.32 7.36 -10.00
N ALA A 93 22.15 8.39 -9.80
CA ALA A 93 21.72 9.70 -9.33
C ALA A 93 20.77 10.31 -10.37
N PRO A 94 19.76 11.09 -9.97
CA PRO A 94 18.90 11.78 -10.91
C PRO A 94 19.68 12.89 -11.63
N ALA A 95 19.58 12.91 -12.96
CA ALA A 95 20.15 13.90 -13.81
C ALA A 95 19.54 15.27 -13.52
N ALA A 96 20.41 16.26 -13.25
CA ALA A 96 20.08 17.67 -13.22
C ALA A 96 19.67 18.14 -14.64
N GLY A 97 18.40 18.48 -14.79
CA GLY A 97 17.87 19.26 -15.89
C GLY A 97 17.72 20.70 -15.45
N ALA A 98 18.61 21.57 -15.92
CA ALA A 98 18.53 23.01 -15.69
C ALA A 98 17.31 23.59 -16.45
N SER A 99 16.43 24.29 -15.74
CA SER A 99 15.66 25.39 -16.28
C SER A 99 15.77 26.56 -15.32
N GLU A 100 16.45 27.60 -15.79
CA GLU A 100 16.50 28.91 -15.13
C GLU A 100 15.09 29.49 -15.06
N GLY A 101 14.69 29.87 -13.86
CA GLY A 101 13.46 30.60 -13.59
C GLY A 101 13.51 31.18 -12.17
N GLU A 102 13.84 32.46 -12.13
CA GLU A 102 13.68 33.47 -11.08
C GLU A 102 13.74 33.07 -9.59
N ALA A 103 14.83 33.54 -8.97
CA ALA A 103 15.07 33.57 -7.53
C ALA A 103 14.00 34.37 -6.78
N GLY A 104 13.09 33.66 -6.14
CA GLY A 104 12.34 34.15 -5.00
C GLY A 104 12.99 33.59 -3.75
N GLU A 105 13.81 34.38 -3.07
CA GLU A 105 14.32 34.09 -1.71
C GLU A 105 13.14 33.86 -0.76
N ARG A 106 12.76 32.60 -0.59
CA ARG A 106 12.02 32.21 0.61
C ARG A 106 13.05 31.80 1.65
N SER A 107 13.38 32.76 2.51
CA SER A 107 13.99 32.53 3.81
C SER A 107 13.06 31.61 4.61
N GLY A 108 13.18 30.30 4.41
CA GLY A 108 12.57 29.29 5.25
C GLY A 108 13.43 29.15 6.49
N SER A 109 12.96 29.61 7.65
CA SER A 109 13.48 29.15 8.93
C SER A 109 13.54 27.62 8.89
N PRO A 110 14.66 26.99 9.32
CA PRO A 110 14.71 25.54 9.43
C PRO A 110 13.54 25.09 10.32
N ALA A 111 12.77 24.12 9.86
CA ALA A 111 11.70 23.52 10.63
C ALA A 111 12.27 23.11 12.00
N PRO A 112 11.55 23.32 13.11
CA PRO A 112 12.05 22.99 14.44
C PRO A 112 12.47 21.53 14.45
N ALA A 113 13.72 21.28 14.91
CA ALA A 113 14.29 19.93 14.98
C ALA A 113 13.32 19.02 15.75
N VAL A 114 12.74 18.04 15.08
CA VAL A 114 11.88 17.04 15.70
C VAL A 114 12.73 16.27 16.69
N LYS A 115 12.45 16.43 17.98
CA LYS A 115 13.16 15.73 19.05
C LYS A 115 12.41 14.44 19.38
N GLY A 116 13.15 13.37 19.60
CA GLY A 116 12.62 12.09 19.99
C GLY A 116 13.63 11.29 20.80
N GLU A 117 13.22 10.15 21.30
CA GLU A 117 14.13 9.20 21.95
C GLU A 117 15.06 8.58 20.89
N PRO A 118 16.40 8.63 21.09
CA PRO A 118 17.34 8.09 20.13
C PRO A 118 17.10 6.61 19.81
N LEU A 119 17.39 6.21 18.58
CA LEU A 119 17.36 4.81 18.17
C LEU A 119 18.68 4.15 18.61
N GLU A 120 18.69 3.64 19.84
CA GLU A 120 19.81 2.93 20.38
C GLU A 120 19.68 1.41 20.14
N ILE A 121 20.71 0.86 19.51
CA ILE A 121 20.85 -0.58 19.27
C ILE A 121 22.22 -0.99 19.76
N LYS A 122 22.23 -1.90 20.73
CA LYS A 122 23.44 -2.51 21.27
C LYS A 122 23.53 -3.94 20.81
N LEU A 123 24.42 -4.18 19.86
CA LEU A 123 24.68 -5.51 19.31
C LEU A 123 26.17 -5.57 18.95
N ASP A 124 26.84 -6.61 19.42
CA ASP A 124 28.27 -6.82 19.13
C ASP A 124 28.50 -6.88 17.61
N GLY A 125 29.51 -6.19 17.15
CA GLY A 125 29.82 -6.10 15.73
C GLY A 125 29.14 -4.94 14.99
N LEU A 126 28.41 -4.07 15.70
CA LEU A 126 27.83 -2.85 15.17
C LEU A 126 28.31 -1.62 15.92
N GLU A 127 28.59 -0.55 15.18
CA GLU A 127 28.89 0.77 15.69
C GLU A 127 27.96 1.81 15.08
N PRO A 128 27.36 2.72 15.87
CA PRO A 128 26.50 3.76 15.35
C PRO A 128 27.24 4.63 14.33
N MET A 129 26.62 4.91 13.21
CA MET A 129 27.10 5.86 12.20
C MET A 129 26.27 7.15 12.32
N GLY A 130 26.82 8.13 13.02
CA GLY A 130 26.13 9.40 13.28
C GLY A 130 25.00 9.29 14.33
N ASP A 131 24.25 10.38 14.43
CA ASP A 131 23.12 10.49 15.36
C ASP A 131 21.83 9.91 14.77
N THR A 132 20.83 9.73 15.61
CA THR A 132 19.48 9.37 15.15
C THR A 132 18.85 10.58 14.46
N GLU A 133 18.41 10.39 13.24
CA GLU A 133 17.61 11.37 12.50
C GLU A 133 16.13 11.18 12.82
N PHE A 134 15.39 12.30 12.87
CA PHE A 134 13.97 12.34 13.17
C PHE A 134 13.21 13.13 12.12
N TYR A 135 12.08 12.59 11.67
CA TYR A 135 11.19 13.23 10.70
C TYR A 135 9.74 13.19 11.22
N SER A 136 9.05 14.31 11.05
CA SER A 136 7.61 14.47 11.31
C SER A 136 6.83 14.42 10.01
N ALA A 137 5.51 14.56 10.09
CA ALA A 137 4.64 14.68 8.92
C ALA A 137 5.05 15.81 7.97
N ASP A 138 5.58 16.92 8.53
CA ASP A 138 5.92 18.12 7.75
C ASP A 138 7.16 17.95 6.87
N ASN A 139 8.11 17.10 7.28
CA ASN A 139 9.38 16.92 6.59
C ASN A 139 9.71 15.45 6.21
N LEU A 140 8.77 14.54 6.32
CA LEU A 140 8.96 13.14 5.95
C LEU A 140 9.40 12.97 4.49
N PHE A 141 8.92 13.84 3.60
CA PHE A 141 9.27 13.83 2.17
C PHE A 141 10.77 14.05 1.92
N GLU A 142 11.49 14.74 2.81
CA GLU A 142 12.93 14.93 2.70
C GLU A 142 13.71 13.61 2.82
N LYS A 143 13.14 12.60 3.49
CA LYS A 143 13.78 11.29 3.70
C LYS A 143 13.29 10.20 2.74
N ILE A 144 12.00 10.20 2.44
CA ILE A 144 11.38 9.09 1.65
C ILE A 144 10.70 9.56 0.37
N ASP A 145 10.92 10.82 -0.04
CA ASP A 145 10.44 11.40 -1.30
C ASP A 145 8.95 11.13 -1.57
N GLY A 146 8.62 10.70 -2.79
CA GLY A 146 7.27 10.43 -3.26
C GLY A 146 6.51 9.33 -2.49
N ARG A 147 7.12 8.63 -1.55
CA ARG A 147 6.44 7.64 -0.69
C ARG A 147 5.72 8.29 0.50
N ALA A 148 6.08 9.52 0.89
CA ALA A 148 5.54 10.19 2.06
C ALA A 148 3.99 10.26 2.09
N PRO A 149 3.26 10.57 1.00
CA PRO A 149 1.80 10.61 1.02
C PRO A 149 1.14 9.31 1.48
N ALA A 150 1.69 8.14 1.13
CA ALA A 150 1.15 6.85 1.55
C ALA A 150 1.25 6.67 3.08
N TYR A 151 2.35 7.08 3.68
CA TYR A 151 2.54 7.04 5.14
C TYR A 151 1.60 8.01 5.86
N LEU A 152 1.47 9.24 5.34
CA LEU A 152 0.59 10.27 5.91
C LEU A 152 -0.87 9.84 5.90
N ASN A 153 -1.31 9.10 4.90
CA ASN A 153 -2.67 8.55 4.84
C ASN A 153 -3.00 7.58 5.99
N PHE A 154 -1.98 6.97 6.60
CA PHE A 154 -2.12 6.07 7.76
C PHE A 154 -1.79 6.76 9.10
N ASN A 155 -2.10 8.05 9.26
CA ASN A 155 -1.89 8.79 10.51
C ASN A 155 -0.45 8.68 11.05
N PHE A 156 0.53 8.81 10.14
CA PHE A 156 1.95 8.81 10.48
C PHE A 156 2.28 9.89 11.52
N GLN A 157 3.07 9.53 12.53
CA GLN A 157 3.45 10.42 13.62
C GLN A 157 4.93 10.84 13.57
N GLN A 158 5.82 9.89 13.34
CA GLN A 158 7.25 10.12 13.36
C GLN A 158 8.01 9.01 12.66
N LEU A 159 9.08 9.36 11.95
CA LEU A 159 10.16 8.45 11.58
C LEU A 159 11.36 8.76 12.43
N ARG A 160 12.02 7.74 12.99
CA ARG A 160 13.39 7.79 13.45
C ARG A 160 14.23 6.79 12.67
N CYS A 161 15.41 7.21 12.24
CA CYS A 161 16.29 6.32 11.51
C CYS A 161 17.75 6.53 11.92
N ARG A 162 18.53 5.48 11.78
CA ARG A 162 19.96 5.49 12.08
C ARG A 162 20.68 4.40 11.31
N SER A 163 21.89 4.71 10.87
CA SER A 163 22.78 3.72 10.24
C SER A 163 23.78 3.17 11.26
N PHE A 164 24.21 1.93 11.05
CA PHE A 164 25.20 1.24 11.89
C PHE A 164 26.27 0.61 11.02
N THR A 165 27.54 0.93 11.26
CA THR A 165 28.67 0.29 10.58
C THR A 165 28.86 -1.13 11.08
N VAL A 166 29.12 -2.06 10.18
CA VAL A 166 29.48 -3.45 10.50
C VAL A 166 30.97 -3.52 10.78
N THR A 167 31.36 -3.78 12.02
CA THR A 167 32.75 -3.87 12.44
C THR A 167 33.46 -5.00 11.69
N GLY A 168 34.56 -4.67 11.00
CA GLY A 168 35.29 -5.61 10.14
C GLY A 168 34.55 -6.00 8.85
N GLY A 169 33.47 -5.30 8.49
CA GLY A 169 32.66 -5.57 7.30
C GLY A 169 33.18 -4.94 5.99
N GLY A 170 34.31 -4.22 6.02
CA GLY A 170 34.90 -3.61 4.82
C GLY A 170 33.98 -2.57 4.19
N GLY A 171 33.38 -1.68 5.00
CA GLY A 171 32.46 -0.61 4.57
C GLY A 171 30.99 -1.03 4.52
N SER A 172 30.64 -2.24 4.97
CA SER A 172 29.26 -2.67 5.12
C SER A 172 28.56 -1.92 6.26
N PHE A 173 27.26 -1.67 6.11
CA PHE A 173 26.44 -1.03 7.13
C PHE A 173 25.01 -1.59 7.12
N VAL A 174 24.25 -1.25 8.15
CA VAL A 174 22.83 -1.59 8.27
C VAL A 174 22.06 -0.31 8.60
N ASP A 175 21.03 -0.03 7.82
CA ASP A 175 20.11 1.08 8.05
C ASP A 175 18.87 0.59 8.79
N VAL A 176 18.42 1.36 9.75
CA VAL A 176 17.19 1.07 10.51
C VAL A 176 16.25 2.25 10.39
N TYR A 177 15.04 2.00 9.94
CA TYR A 177 13.94 2.94 9.86
C TYR A 177 12.81 2.44 10.77
N GLU A 178 12.37 3.26 11.69
CA GLU A 178 11.27 2.95 12.59
C GLU A 178 10.20 4.03 12.48
N TYR A 179 9.13 3.71 11.78
CA TYR A 179 7.98 4.57 11.56
C TYR A 179 6.96 4.35 12.69
N ARG A 180 6.53 5.42 13.34
CA ARG A 180 5.47 5.42 14.33
C ARG A 180 4.19 5.94 13.72
N PHE A 181 3.10 5.22 13.97
CA PHE A 181 1.74 5.57 13.59
C PHE A 181 0.90 5.83 14.84
N ASP A 182 -0.28 6.41 14.64
CA ASP A 182 -1.19 6.71 15.75
C ASP A 182 -1.73 5.43 16.39
N THR A 183 -2.15 4.48 15.57
CA THR A 183 -2.73 3.19 16.02
C THR A 183 -1.98 1.99 15.46
N PRO A 184 -2.13 0.80 16.09
CA PRO A 184 -1.61 -0.44 15.53
C PRO A 184 -2.23 -0.82 14.18
N VAL A 185 -3.47 -0.38 13.92
CA VAL A 185 -4.17 -0.61 12.64
C VAL A 185 -3.53 0.20 11.53
N ASP A 186 -3.19 1.47 11.78
CA ASP A 186 -2.48 2.31 10.83
C ASP A 186 -1.11 1.74 10.47
N ALA A 187 -0.36 1.31 11.50
CA ALA A 187 0.93 0.64 11.30
C ALA A 187 0.78 -0.65 10.48
N PHE A 188 -0.30 -1.42 10.71
CA PHE A 188 -0.60 -2.60 9.91
C PHE A 188 -0.97 -2.25 8.47
N GLY A 189 -1.77 -1.20 8.27
CA GLY A 189 -2.18 -0.74 6.95
C GLY A 189 -0.97 -0.39 6.09
N MET A 190 -0.03 0.39 6.63
CA MET A 190 1.20 0.75 5.92
C MET A 190 2.09 -0.46 5.66
N PHE A 191 2.32 -1.32 6.67
CA PHE A 191 3.05 -2.58 6.51
C PHE A 191 2.45 -3.47 5.43
N ALA A 192 1.12 -3.62 5.40
CA ALA A 192 0.42 -4.46 4.44
C ALA A 192 0.45 -3.88 3.02
N LEU A 193 0.41 -2.53 2.89
CA LEU A 193 0.51 -1.84 1.61
C LEU A 193 1.89 -2.04 0.95
N GLU A 194 2.98 -2.03 1.75
CA GLU A 194 4.35 -2.21 1.25
C GLU A 194 4.81 -3.67 1.20
N ARG A 195 3.97 -4.60 1.66
CA ARG A 195 4.37 -6.01 1.73
C ARG A 195 4.73 -6.57 0.37
N ASP A 196 5.94 -7.13 0.27
CA ASP A 196 6.34 -7.91 -0.89
C ASP A 196 5.58 -9.26 -0.91
N PRO A 197 4.78 -9.53 -1.96
CA PRO A 197 4.08 -10.81 -2.09
C PRO A 197 5.02 -12.02 -2.13
N GLN A 198 6.26 -11.83 -2.56
CA GLN A 198 7.29 -12.87 -2.62
C GLN A 198 8.13 -12.95 -1.33
N GLY A 199 7.97 -11.99 -0.40
CA GLY A 199 8.72 -11.93 0.84
C GLY A 199 8.59 -13.21 1.67
N ALA A 200 9.69 -13.68 2.24
CA ALA A 200 9.70 -14.84 3.14
C ALA A 200 9.22 -14.41 4.54
N PRO A 201 8.30 -15.14 5.19
CA PRO A 201 7.81 -14.77 6.53
C PRO A 201 8.93 -14.79 7.56
N LEU A 202 8.88 -13.87 8.54
CA LEU A 202 9.77 -13.85 9.69
C LEU A 202 9.20 -14.73 10.81
N ASP A 203 10.04 -15.58 11.41
CA ASP A 203 9.66 -16.48 12.48
C ASP A 203 9.50 -15.78 13.85
N PHE A 204 10.08 -14.59 14.01
CA PHE A 204 10.02 -13.79 15.24
C PHE A 204 8.98 -12.64 15.21
N ALA A 205 8.40 -12.37 14.06
CA ALA A 205 7.40 -11.31 13.89
C ALA A 205 6.25 -11.80 12.98
N PRO A 206 5.06 -12.08 13.53
CA PRO A 206 3.92 -12.59 12.76
C PRO A 206 3.51 -11.68 11.59
N ASP A 207 3.57 -10.36 11.80
CA ASP A 207 3.43 -9.36 10.74
C ASP A 207 4.83 -8.94 10.28
N GLY A 208 5.55 -9.85 9.61
CA GLY A 208 6.90 -9.60 9.14
C GLY A 208 7.31 -10.45 7.95
N TYR A 209 8.20 -9.90 7.12
CA TYR A 209 8.77 -10.58 5.98
C TYR A 209 10.21 -10.13 5.71
N ALA A 210 10.98 -11.00 5.08
CA ALA A 210 12.28 -10.70 4.51
C ALA A 210 12.16 -10.59 2.99
N SER A 211 12.75 -9.56 2.40
CA SER A 211 12.85 -9.37 0.96
C SER A 211 14.15 -8.68 0.58
N GLY A 212 14.87 -9.22 -0.40
CA GLY A 212 16.19 -8.71 -0.76
C GLY A 212 17.15 -8.75 0.43
N MET A 213 17.73 -7.60 0.79
CA MET A 213 18.61 -7.42 1.95
C MET A 213 17.87 -6.82 3.15
N GLY A 214 16.55 -6.74 3.09
CA GLY A 214 15.71 -6.09 4.08
C GLY A 214 14.86 -7.04 4.90
N LEU A 215 14.61 -6.63 6.14
CA LEU A 215 13.67 -7.23 7.06
C LEU A 215 12.65 -6.17 7.43
N PHE A 216 11.38 -6.50 7.26
CA PHE A 216 10.26 -5.58 7.40
C PHE A 216 9.25 -6.19 8.36
N PHE A 217 8.87 -5.46 9.39
CA PHE A 217 7.87 -5.98 10.33
C PHE A 217 7.08 -4.87 11.03
N ARG A 218 5.88 -5.22 11.45
CA ARG A 218 5.05 -4.40 12.32
C ARG A 218 5.07 -4.94 13.75
N GLN A 219 5.22 -4.05 14.73
CA GLN A 219 5.06 -4.36 16.15
C GLN A 219 4.35 -3.20 16.86
N GLY A 220 3.15 -3.44 17.40
CA GLY A 220 2.32 -2.37 17.97
C GLY A 220 2.03 -1.27 16.96
N THR A 221 2.32 -0.03 17.34
CA THR A 221 2.20 1.16 16.48
C THR A 221 3.43 1.43 15.61
N ARG A 222 4.36 0.47 15.52
CA ARG A 222 5.61 0.62 14.76
C ARG A 222 5.63 -0.25 13.52
N TYR A 223 6.04 0.36 12.40
CA TYR A 223 6.52 -0.34 11.23
C TYR A 223 8.03 -0.16 11.14
N VAL A 224 8.78 -1.25 11.11
CA VAL A 224 10.24 -1.26 11.15
C VAL A 224 10.80 -1.86 9.88
N GLN A 225 11.80 -1.19 9.32
CA GLN A 225 12.57 -1.64 8.18
C GLN A 225 14.04 -1.71 8.60
N VAL A 226 14.68 -2.83 8.41
CA VAL A 226 16.11 -3.05 8.65
C VAL A 226 16.77 -3.48 7.36
N MET A 227 17.65 -2.67 6.82
CA MET A 227 18.23 -2.83 5.48
C MET A 227 19.73 -3.04 5.56
N GLY A 228 20.22 -4.19 5.11
CA GLY A 228 21.67 -4.39 4.91
C GLY A 228 22.17 -3.66 3.66
N SER A 229 23.38 -3.15 3.70
CA SER A 229 24.02 -2.49 2.55
C SER A 229 24.54 -3.46 1.50
N ASP A 230 24.71 -4.72 1.85
CA ASP A 230 25.21 -5.79 0.98
C ASP A 230 24.69 -7.17 1.42
N GLN A 231 24.99 -8.19 0.60
CA GLN A 231 24.56 -9.57 0.84
C GLN A 231 25.59 -10.41 1.61
N LYS A 232 26.60 -9.80 2.24
CA LYS A 232 27.53 -10.55 3.07
C LYS A 232 26.81 -11.18 4.25
N ALA A 233 27.15 -12.42 4.56
CA ALA A 233 26.52 -13.19 5.64
C ALA A 233 26.51 -12.42 6.97
N LYS A 234 27.64 -11.78 7.33
CA LYS A 234 27.76 -10.99 8.55
C LYS A 234 26.81 -9.78 8.58
N THR A 235 26.65 -9.07 7.45
CA THR A 235 25.72 -7.93 7.34
C THR A 235 24.28 -8.38 7.54
N LEU A 236 23.88 -9.47 6.88
CA LEU A 236 22.53 -10.03 6.99
C LEU A 236 22.24 -10.61 8.38
N GLU A 237 23.22 -11.26 9.00
CA GLU A 237 23.11 -11.76 10.37
C GLU A 237 22.89 -10.62 11.38
N LEU A 238 23.69 -9.56 11.28
CA LEU A 238 23.54 -8.39 12.14
C LEU A 238 22.24 -7.65 11.89
N ALA A 239 21.82 -7.50 10.63
CA ALA A 239 20.50 -6.94 10.31
C ALA A 239 19.35 -7.75 10.94
N ARG A 240 19.43 -9.09 10.90
CA ARG A 240 18.49 -9.97 11.57
C ARG A 240 18.52 -9.79 13.09
N GLY A 241 19.72 -9.75 13.69
CA GLY A 241 19.88 -9.53 15.14
C GLY A 241 19.28 -8.20 15.59
N ILE A 242 19.42 -7.12 14.78
CA ILE A 242 18.75 -5.85 15.02
C ILE A 242 17.23 -6.03 15.00
N ALA A 243 16.69 -6.65 13.94
CA ALA A 243 15.26 -6.81 13.77
C ALA A 243 14.63 -7.62 14.92
N GLU A 244 15.26 -8.73 15.34
CA GLU A 244 14.82 -9.54 16.47
C GLU A 244 14.83 -8.77 17.80
N ASN A 245 15.91 -8.01 18.06
CA ASN A 245 16.01 -7.19 19.26
C ASN A 245 14.96 -6.08 19.28
N ARG A 246 14.69 -5.46 18.13
CA ARG A 246 13.63 -4.44 18.02
C ARG A 246 12.24 -5.04 18.20
N ALA A 247 11.95 -6.19 17.59
CA ALA A 247 10.67 -6.88 17.76
C ALA A 247 10.39 -7.25 19.24
N LYS A 248 11.43 -7.66 19.99
CA LYS A 248 11.32 -7.96 21.43
C LYS A 248 11.15 -6.70 22.29
N ALA A 249 11.80 -5.60 21.91
CA ALA A 249 11.80 -4.36 22.69
C ALA A 249 10.53 -3.51 22.50
N LEU A 250 9.85 -3.65 21.37
CA LEU A 250 8.65 -2.88 21.06
C LEU A 250 7.40 -3.52 21.68
N PRO A 251 6.44 -2.71 22.18
CA PRO A 251 5.18 -3.23 22.72
C PRO A 251 4.40 -4.05 21.70
N ALA A 252 3.90 -5.22 22.10
CA ALA A 252 3.06 -6.08 21.28
C ALA A 252 1.58 -5.65 21.41
N ASP A 253 1.24 -4.47 20.88
CA ASP A 253 -0.11 -3.96 20.86
C ASP A 253 -0.82 -4.32 19.55
N ASN A 254 -2.04 -4.87 19.66
CA ASN A 254 -2.91 -5.25 18.53
C ASN A 254 -4.30 -4.60 18.65
N THR A 255 -4.43 -3.55 19.43
CA THR A 255 -5.70 -2.82 19.58
C THR A 255 -6.22 -2.38 18.22
N GLY A 256 -7.52 -2.60 17.99
CA GLY A 256 -8.17 -2.26 16.71
C GLY A 256 -8.00 -3.28 15.58
N LEU A 257 -7.14 -4.30 15.74
CA LEU A 257 -6.98 -5.37 14.74
C LEU A 257 -7.99 -6.53 14.90
N ASP A 258 -8.99 -6.39 15.78
CA ASP A 258 -9.97 -7.45 16.02
C ASP A 258 -10.84 -7.74 14.79
N ALA A 259 -11.14 -6.72 13.99
CA ALA A 259 -11.87 -6.89 12.74
C ALA A 259 -11.10 -7.79 11.73
N ARG A 260 -9.77 -7.80 11.75
CA ARG A 260 -8.93 -8.71 10.95
C ARG A 260 -9.22 -10.19 11.27
N ARG A 261 -9.60 -10.50 12.52
CA ARG A 261 -9.93 -11.87 12.96
C ARG A 261 -11.26 -12.38 12.39
N ARG A 262 -12.05 -11.49 11.76
CA ARG A 262 -13.26 -11.87 11.01
C ARG A 262 -12.96 -12.42 9.62
N LEU A 263 -11.73 -12.25 9.12
CA LEU A 263 -11.28 -12.93 7.92
C LEU A 263 -11.15 -14.42 8.22
N PRO A 264 -11.88 -15.32 7.52
CA PRO A 264 -11.73 -16.75 7.72
C PRO A 264 -10.31 -17.21 7.37
N VAL A 265 -9.80 -18.19 8.10
CA VAL A 265 -8.43 -18.71 7.85
C VAL A 265 -8.37 -19.78 6.77
N THR A 266 -9.51 -20.45 6.48
CA THR A 266 -9.56 -21.52 5.49
C THR A 266 -9.41 -20.95 4.06
N GLY A 267 -8.35 -21.35 3.37
CA GLY A 267 -8.05 -20.87 2.00
C GLY A 267 -7.45 -19.46 1.94
N LEU A 268 -7.22 -18.80 3.06
CA LEU A 268 -6.63 -17.47 3.12
C LEU A 268 -5.20 -17.47 2.54
N ASP A 269 -4.93 -16.54 1.64
CA ASP A 269 -3.56 -16.12 1.35
C ASP A 269 -3.14 -15.07 2.38
N PRO A 270 -2.32 -15.40 3.38
CA PRO A 270 -1.97 -14.48 4.46
C PRO A 270 -1.18 -13.26 3.98
N LYS A 271 -0.53 -13.36 2.82
CA LYS A 271 0.22 -12.26 2.23
C LYS A 271 -0.69 -11.24 1.52
N SER A 272 -1.91 -11.62 1.20
CA SER A 272 -2.91 -10.75 0.56
C SER A 272 -3.71 -9.89 1.54
N VAL A 273 -3.58 -10.12 2.85
CA VAL A 273 -4.36 -9.37 3.85
C VAL A 273 -3.94 -7.90 3.84
N GLN A 274 -4.90 -7.02 3.61
CA GLN A 274 -4.74 -5.57 3.58
C GLN A 274 -5.77 -4.90 4.49
N TYR A 275 -5.45 -3.69 4.92
CA TYR A 275 -6.38 -2.78 5.57
C TYR A 275 -6.56 -1.53 4.70
N VAL A 276 -7.80 -1.16 4.47
CA VAL A 276 -8.19 0.03 3.69
C VAL A 276 -9.02 0.93 4.59
N GLN A 277 -8.46 2.06 4.95
CA GLN A 277 -9.07 3.00 5.89
C GLN A 277 -10.32 3.68 5.32
N GLU A 278 -10.25 4.14 4.07
CA GLU A 278 -11.33 4.85 3.40
C GLU A 278 -11.48 4.42 1.94
N ASN A 279 -12.70 4.59 1.41
CA ASN A 279 -13.00 4.36 0.00
C ASN A 279 -12.62 2.96 -0.51
N ALA A 280 -12.75 1.90 0.32
CA ALA A 280 -12.50 0.55 -0.13
C ALA A 280 -13.37 0.22 -1.35
N GLN A 281 -12.80 -0.45 -2.35
CA GLN A 281 -13.45 -0.75 -3.63
C GLN A 281 -14.01 0.49 -4.36
N GLY A 282 -13.45 1.69 -4.09
CA GLY A 282 -13.94 2.95 -4.62
C GLY A 282 -15.26 3.44 -4.02
N GLN A 283 -15.68 2.88 -2.87
CA GLN A 283 -16.95 3.20 -2.23
C GLN A 283 -16.73 4.00 -0.94
N ALA A 284 -17.20 5.24 -0.89
CA ALA A 284 -17.03 6.12 0.26
C ALA A 284 -17.70 5.61 1.56
N PHE A 285 -18.67 4.69 1.45
CA PHE A 285 -19.33 4.07 2.58
C PHE A 285 -18.59 2.84 3.14
N LEU A 286 -17.54 2.35 2.45
CA LEU A 286 -16.68 1.27 2.93
C LEU A 286 -15.44 1.87 3.58
N LYS A 287 -15.44 1.87 4.91
CA LYS A 287 -14.36 2.38 5.75
C LYS A 287 -13.87 1.31 6.70
N ASP A 288 -12.62 1.39 7.11
CA ASP A 288 -12.00 0.47 8.06
C ASP A 288 -12.15 -1.01 7.66
N VAL A 289 -11.90 -1.27 6.38
CA VAL A 289 -12.11 -2.57 5.75
C VAL A 289 -10.84 -3.41 5.79
N PHE A 290 -10.95 -4.64 6.26
CA PHE A 290 -9.95 -5.67 6.00
C PHE A 290 -10.34 -6.48 4.77
N GLN A 291 -9.38 -6.70 3.88
CA GLN A 291 -9.60 -7.50 2.66
C GLN A 291 -8.47 -8.48 2.45
N ALA A 292 -8.78 -9.59 1.77
CA ALA A 292 -7.82 -10.63 1.46
C ALA A 292 -8.27 -11.46 0.25
N THR A 293 -7.36 -12.25 -0.31
CA THR A 293 -7.65 -13.20 -1.37
C THR A 293 -7.67 -14.62 -0.80
N TYR A 294 -8.65 -15.39 -1.24
CA TYR A 294 -8.86 -16.79 -0.83
C TYR A 294 -8.68 -17.74 -2.00
N ASP A 295 -8.09 -18.90 -1.75
CA ASP A 295 -8.19 -20.03 -2.67
C ASP A 295 -9.32 -20.93 -2.21
N PHE A 296 -10.39 -20.96 -2.98
CA PHE A 296 -11.57 -21.77 -2.69
C PHE A 296 -11.98 -22.55 -3.93
N ALA A 297 -11.98 -23.88 -3.84
CA ALA A 297 -12.26 -24.76 -4.97
C ALA A 297 -11.41 -24.47 -6.22
N GLY A 298 -10.14 -24.08 -6.04
CA GLY A 298 -9.23 -23.73 -7.13
C GLY A 298 -9.51 -22.36 -7.77
N LYS A 299 -10.34 -21.53 -7.14
CA LYS A 299 -10.67 -20.17 -7.59
C LYS A 299 -10.08 -19.14 -6.62
N LYS A 300 -9.58 -18.03 -7.17
CA LYS A 300 -9.16 -16.89 -6.36
C LYS A 300 -10.34 -15.98 -6.10
N LEU A 301 -10.72 -15.83 -4.84
CA LEU A 301 -11.87 -15.03 -4.42
C LEU A 301 -11.36 -13.85 -3.57
N PRO A 302 -11.44 -12.61 -4.06
CA PRO A 302 -11.23 -11.43 -3.21
C PRO A 302 -12.41 -11.28 -2.25
N PHE A 303 -12.12 -11.19 -0.97
CA PHE A 303 -13.09 -11.08 0.11
C PHE A 303 -12.76 -9.89 1.00
N PHE A 304 -13.78 -9.25 1.53
CA PHE A 304 -13.62 -8.16 2.49
C PHE A 304 -14.54 -8.34 3.69
N VAL A 305 -14.19 -7.68 4.79
CA VAL A 305 -15.03 -7.52 5.97
C VAL A 305 -14.86 -6.12 6.55
N MET A 306 -15.98 -5.49 6.88
CA MET A 306 -16.11 -4.24 7.63
C MET A 306 -16.85 -4.57 8.93
N VAL A 307 -16.29 -4.19 10.07
CA VAL A 307 -16.92 -4.35 11.40
C VAL A 307 -17.17 -2.97 11.99
N THR A 308 -18.42 -2.68 12.27
CA THR A 308 -18.86 -1.38 12.74
C THR A 308 -20.10 -1.51 13.63
N THR A 309 -20.84 -0.42 13.87
CA THR A 309 -22.14 -0.53 14.57
C THR A 309 -23.19 -1.20 13.67
N PRO A 310 -24.22 -1.87 14.25
CA PRO A 310 -25.30 -2.45 13.47
C PRO A 310 -26.01 -1.43 12.55
N GLY A 311 -26.14 -0.18 12.99
CA GLY A 311 -26.75 0.89 12.20
C GLY A 311 -25.92 1.27 10.99
N ASP A 312 -24.61 1.44 11.18
CA ASP A 312 -23.68 1.79 10.09
C ASP A 312 -23.53 0.62 9.09
N ALA A 313 -23.47 -0.62 9.58
CA ALA A 313 -23.45 -1.81 8.72
C ALA A 313 -24.71 -1.88 7.86
N ALA A 314 -25.89 -1.59 8.44
CA ALA A 314 -27.16 -1.56 7.70
C ALA A 314 -27.21 -0.42 6.67
N ALA A 315 -26.66 0.75 7.00
CA ALA A 315 -26.55 1.87 6.07
C ALA A 315 -25.60 1.57 4.91
N ALA A 316 -24.44 0.98 5.21
CA ALA A 316 -23.48 0.54 4.20
C ALA A 316 -24.04 -0.57 3.30
N TRP A 317 -24.77 -1.53 3.87
CA TRP A 317 -25.52 -2.53 3.09
C TRP A 317 -26.46 -1.90 2.08
N LYS A 318 -27.30 -0.94 2.55
CA LYS A 318 -28.24 -0.26 1.66
C LYS A 318 -27.50 0.49 0.56
N SER A 319 -26.44 1.21 0.89
CA SER A 319 -25.62 1.96 -0.08
C SER A 319 -24.99 1.01 -1.11
N TYR A 320 -24.52 -0.16 -0.67
CA TYR A 320 -23.92 -1.15 -1.57
C TYR A 320 -24.95 -1.78 -2.50
N LEU A 321 -26.16 -2.07 -1.98
CA LEU A 321 -27.26 -2.59 -2.76
C LEU A 321 -27.71 -1.56 -3.83
N ASP A 322 -27.90 -0.30 -3.42
CA ASP A 322 -28.28 0.80 -4.31
C ASP A 322 -27.21 1.02 -5.39
N PHE A 323 -25.94 1.08 -5.04
CA PHE A 323 -24.82 1.16 -5.98
C PHE A 323 -24.81 -0.01 -6.96
N SER A 324 -25.04 -1.23 -6.48
CA SER A 324 -25.05 -2.44 -7.32
C SER A 324 -26.23 -2.44 -8.30
N GLY A 325 -27.36 -1.80 -7.98
CA GLY A 325 -28.50 -1.63 -8.85
C GLY A 325 -28.36 -0.50 -9.88
N GLN A 326 -27.43 0.45 -9.66
CA GLN A 326 -27.10 1.47 -10.64
C GLN A 326 -26.34 0.85 -11.82
N PHE A 327 -26.23 1.56 -12.90
CA PHE A 327 -25.48 1.11 -14.09
C PHE A 327 -25.98 -0.21 -14.73
N GLY A 328 -27.25 -0.55 -14.55
CA GLY A 328 -27.84 -1.74 -15.17
C GLY A 328 -27.42 -3.06 -14.54
N GLY A 329 -26.87 -3.02 -13.31
CA GLY A 329 -26.50 -4.22 -12.56
C GLY A 329 -27.70 -5.10 -12.25
N LYS A 330 -27.54 -6.41 -12.47
CA LYS A 330 -28.56 -7.39 -12.09
C LYS A 330 -28.35 -7.77 -10.62
N VAL A 331 -29.23 -7.29 -9.75
CA VAL A 331 -29.19 -7.58 -8.31
C VAL A 331 -30.25 -8.64 -7.97
N THR A 332 -29.88 -9.62 -7.17
CA THR A 332 -30.77 -10.65 -6.65
C THR A 332 -30.54 -10.83 -5.16
N THR A 333 -31.57 -10.59 -4.36
CA THR A 333 -31.55 -10.90 -2.93
C THR A 333 -31.74 -12.40 -2.73
N LEU A 334 -30.89 -13.00 -1.93
CA LEU A 334 -30.95 -14.42 -1.56
C LEU A 334 -31.73 -14.58 -0.23
N PRO A 335 -32.21 -15.80 0.09
CA PRO A 335 -32.76 -16.09 1.41
C PRO A 335 -31.78 -15.81 2.51
N ASP A 336 -32.27 -15.27 3.64
CA ASP A 336 -31.47 -15.03 4.84
C ASP A 336 -30.86 -16.34 5.36
N THR A 337 -29.59 -16.31 5.70
CA THR A 337 -28.83 -17.45 6.20
C THR A 337 -28.21 -17.11 7.53
N ASN A 338 -28.59 -17.84 8.60
CA ASN A 338 -28.08 -17.67 9.97
C ASN A 338 -28.12 -16.20 10.44
N GLY A 339 -29.22 -15.50 10.18
CA GLY A 339 -29.43 -14.09 10.55
C GLY A 339 -28.68 -13.09 9.67
N ALA A 340 -28.04 -13.52 8.60
CA ALA A 340 -27.41 -12.65 7.64
C ALA A 340 -28.32 -12.42 6.42
N ARG A 341 -28.45 -11.17 5.99
CA ARG A 341 -29.02 -10.79 4.69
C ARG A 341 -27.96 -10.97 3.63
N ILE A 342 -28.33 -11.48 2.45
CA ILE A 342 -27.39 -11.74 1.36
C ILE A 342 -27.95 -11.21 0.05
N PHE A 343 -27.11 -10.59 -0.80
CA PHE A 343 -27.43 -10.36 -2.18
C PHE A 343 -26.29 -10.77 -3.10
N THR A 344 -26.64 -11.06 -4.35
CA THR A 344 -25.69 -11.21 -5.46
C THR A 344 -25.90 -10.08 -6.45
N ALA A 345 -24.86 -9.60 -7.08
CA ALA A 345 -24.95 -8.63 -8.16
C ALA A 345 -23.86 -8.87 -9.20
N GLN A 346 -24.20 -8.53 -10.45
CA GLN A 346 -23.26 -8.49 -11.55
C GLN A 346 -23.12 -7.06 -12.03
N ASN A 347 -21.90 -6.51 -11.96
CA ASN A 347 -21.56 -5.19 -12.46
C ASN A 347 -20.27 -5.28 -13.27
N PHE A 348 -20.19 -4.58 -14.41
CA PHE A 348 -18.98 -4.48 -15.23
C PHE A 348 -18.32 -5.83 -15.59
N GLY A 349 -19.12 -6.89 -15.73
CA GLY A 349 -18.65 -8.22 -16.10
C GLY A 349 -18.20 -9.09 -14.93
N THR A 350 -18.10 -8.57 -13.72
CA THR A 350 -17.75 -9.33 -12.51
C THR A 350 -18.94 -9.51 -11.58
N TRP A 351 -18.85 -10.50 -10.69
CA TRP A 351 -19.87 -10.83 -9.71
C TRP A 351 -19.42 -10.44 -8.31
N LYS A 352 -20.41 -10.19 -7.46
CA LYS A 352 -20.25 -10.01 -6.02
C LYS A 352 -21.32 -10.77 -5.25
N VAL A 353 -20.97 -11.26 -4.08
CA VAL A 353 -21.86 -11.88 -3.11
C VAL A 353 -21.61 -11.24 -1.77
N ILE A 354 -22.52 -10.39 -1.34
CA ILE A 354 -22.36 -9.54 -0.15
C ILE A 354 -23.35 -9.99 0.91
N TYR A 355 -22.91 -10.02 2.15
CA TYR A 355 -23.75 -10.28 3.31
C TYR A 355 -23.65 -9.17 4.34
N GLN A 356 -24.70 -9.04 5.15
CA GLN A 356 -24.72 -8.18 6.36
C GLN A 356 -25.36 -8.96 7.50
N ARG A 357 -24.66 -8.99 8.65
CA ARG A 357 -25.13 -9.59 9.88
C ARG A 357 -24.70 -8.72 11.07
N ASP A 358 -25.67 -8.24 11.85
CA ASP A 358 -25.41 -7.32 12.99
C ASP A 358 -24.54 -6.12 12.54
N GLY A 359 -23.40 -5.91 13.18
CA GLY A 359 -22.41 -4.87 12.87
C GLY A 359 -21.36 -5.28 11.82
N GLU A 360 -21.59 -6.35 11.08
CA GLU A 360 -20.64 -6.86 10.09
C GLU A 360 -21.22 -6.77 8.68
N LEU A 361 -20.45 -6.17 7.76
CA LEU A 361 -20.69 -6.19 6.32
C LEU A 361 -19.49 -6.85 5.65
N GLY A 362 -19.72 -7.88 4.85
CA GLY A 362 -18.63 -8.58 4.18
C GLY A 362 -19.09 -9.29 2.92
N GLY A 363 -18.14 -9.90 2.22
CA GLY A 363 -18.46 -10.68 1.05
C GLY A 363 -17.33 -10.78 0.03
N VAL A 364 -17.59 -11.57 -1.00
CA VAL A 364 -16.74 -11.70 -2.18
C VAL A 364 -17.12 -10.61 -3.18
N TYR A 365 -16.11 -9.98 -3.77
CA TYR A 365 -16.28 -8.93 -4.78
C TYR A 365 -15.38 -9.21 -5.99
N ASP A 366 -15.69 -8.59 -7.13
CA ASP A 366 -14.90 -8.67 -8.38
C ASP A 366 -14.47 -10.10 -8.78
N CYS A 367 -15.37 -11.09 -8.58
CA CYS A 367 -15.10 -12.47 -8.95
C CYS A 367 -15.71 -12.85 -10.30
N ASN A 368 -15.11 -13.84 -10.97
CA ASN A 368 -15.59 -14.36 -12.25
C ASN A 368 -16.47 -15.60 -12.09
N ASP A 369 -16.55 -16.17 -10.88
CA ASP A 369 -17.30 -17.39 -10.59
C ASP A 369 -18.32 -17.12 -9.48
N PRO A 370 -19.57 -16.78 -9.84
CA PRO A 370 -20.62 -16.45 -8.87
C PRO A 370 -21.00 -17.62 -7.96
N GLU A 371 -20.90 -18.85 -8.48
CA GLU A 371 -21.26 -20.03 -7.71
C GLU A 371 -20.22 -20.34 -6.63
N ALA A 372 -18.92 -20.26 -6.96
CA ALA A 372 -17.86 -20.41 -5.97
C ALA A 372 -17.92 -19.30 -4.89
N ALA A 373 -18.23 -18.06 -5.29
CA ALA A 373 -18.41 -16.94 -4.36
C ALA A 373 -19.60 -17.16 -3.43
N ARG A 374 -20.74 -17.63 -3.95
CA ARG A 374 -21.94 -17.93 -3.18
C ARG A 374 -21.67 -19.04 -2.16
N GLN A 375 -21.09 -20.15 -2.61
CA GLN A 375 -20.74 -21.28 -1.73
C GLN A 375 -19.76 -20.88 -0.63
N PHE A 376 -18.77 -20.04 -0.94
CA PHE A 376 -17.83 -19.51 0.06
C PHE A 376 -18.56 -18.73 1.15
N VAL A 377 -19.41 -17.77 0.77
CA VAL A 377 -20.17 -16.94 1.73
C VAL A 377 -21.17 -17.81 2.54
N GLU A 378 -21.89 -18.73 1.91
CA GLU A 378 -22.84 -19.62 2.60
C GLU A 378 -22.12 -20.50 3.64
N LYS A 379 -20.97 -21.09 3.29
CA LYS A 379 -20.17 -21.91 4.21
C LYS A 379 -19.57 -21.07 5.35
N LEU A 380 -19.16 -19.84 5.07
CA LEU A 380 -18.70 -18.91 6.10
C LEU A 380 -19.83 -18.61 7.10
N LEU A 381 -21.02 -18.28 6.61
CA LEU A 381 -22.18 -17.99 7.45
C LEU A 381 -22.69 -19.22 8.23
N ALA A 382 -22.53 -20.41 7.66
CA ALA A 382 -22.82 -21.68 8.33
C ALA A 382 -21.78 -22.08 9.37
N GLY A 383 -20.63 -21.39 9.44
CA GLY A 383 -19.52 -21.72 10.33
C GLY A 383 -18.69 -22.94 9.90
N GLU A 384 -18.85 -23.37 8.65
CA GLU A 384 -18.08 -24.47 8.06
C GLU A 384 -16.66 -24.04 7.65
N ILE A 385 -16.48 -22.75 7.40
CA ILE A 385 -15.20 -22.11 7.13
C ILE A 385 -14.85 -21.23 8.35
N LYS A 386 -13.67 -21.43 8.91
CA LYS A 386 -13.18 -20.71 10.09
C LYS A 386 -12.03 -19.80 9.72
#